data_d5f7da624e43814dd6a49ea677dae394
#
_entry.id   d5f7da624e43814dd6a49ea677dae394
#
_cell.length_a   1.000
_cell.length_b   1.000
_cell.length_c   1.000
_cell.angle_alpha   90.00
_cell.angle_beta   90.00
_cell.angle_gamma   90.00
#
_symmetry.space_group_name_H-M   'P 1'
#
loop_
_entity.id
_entity.type
_entity.pdbx_description
1 polymer ?
#
loop_
_entity_poly.entity_id
_entity_poly.type
_entity_poly.pdbx_seq_one_letter_code
_entity_poly.pdbx_strand_id
1 'polypeptide(L)'
;YIVCSGEMMAMYAANNICKGIVKFAQAGGVRLGGLICNSRKVDNEREMIEELARQLGTRMIHFVPRDNDVQRAEINRKTVIDWKPEAAQADEYRQLARAIDANDRFVIPKPLTIDSLEHLLIDFGMAA
;
A
#
# COMPACT_ATOMS: atom_id res chain seq x y z
N TYR A 1 -7.50 -5.49 -0.34
CA TYR A 1 -6.49 -4.43 -0.20
C TYR A 1 -5.09 -5.03 -0.19
N ILE A 2 -4.12 -4.33 -0.79
CA ILE A 2 -2.72 -4.77 -0.81
C ILE A 2 -1.91 -3.75 0.00
N VAL A 3 -1.20 -4.23 0.99
CA VAL A 3 -0.24 -3.42 1.76
C VAL A 3 1.13 -3.55 1.09
N CYS A 4 1.74 -2.44 0.76
CA CYS A 4 3.04 -2.40 0.08
C CYS A 4 3.88 -1.23 0.60
N SER A 5 5.04 -1.05 0.01
CA SER A 5 5.95 0.07 0.28
C SER A 5 6.67 0.46 -1.01
N GLY A 6 7.47 1.51 -0.94
CA GLY A 6 8.30 1.96 -2.06
C GLY A 6 9.53 1.11 -2.33
N GLU A 7 9.74 0.05 -1.58
CA GLU A 7 10.81 -0.90 -1.83
C GLU A 7 10.50 -1.74 -3.07
N MET A 8 11.50 -1.96 -3.92
CA MET A 8 11.33 -2.67 -5.19
C MET A 8 10.64 -4.02 -5.03
N MET A 9 11.09 -4.83 -4.06
CA MET A 9 10.52 -6.16 -3.85
C MET A 9 9.08 -6.11 -3.38
N ALA A 10 8.71 -5.11 -2.59
CA ALA A 10 7.33 -4.92 -2.16
C ALA A 10 6.42 -4.55 -3.33
N MET A 11 6.91 -3.73 -4.26
CA MET A 11 6.16 -3.35 -5.45
C MET A 11 5.99 -4.53 -6.42
N TYR A 12 7.04 -5.35 -6.59
CA TYR A 12 6.94 -6.59 -7.37
C TYR A 12 5.92 -7.54 -6.76
N ALA A 13 5.95 -7.71 -5.45
CA ALA A 13 5.00 -8.57 -4.74
C ALA A 13 3.55 -8.07 -4.92
N ALA A 14 3.32 -6.77 -4.79
CA ALA A 14 2.02 -6.16 -5.02
C ALA A 14 1.51 -6.43 -6.44
N ASN A 15 2.39 -6.27 -7.44
CA ASN A 15 2.04 -6.54 -8.83
C ASN A 15 1.69 -8.01 -9.06
N ASN A 16 2.45 -8.92 -8.44
CA ASN A 16 2.17 -10.36 -8.54
C ASN A 16 0.84 -10.75 -7.88
N ILE A 17 0.51 -10.12 -6.75
CA ILE A 17 -0.79 -10.31 -6.11
C ILE A 17 -1.91 -9.85 -7.06
N CYS A 18 -1.72 -8.73 -7.76
CA CYS A 18 -2.68 -8.26 -8.76
C CYS A 18 -2.90 -9.27 -9.88
N LYS A 19 -1.84 -9.95 -10.34
CA LYS A 19 -1.98 -11.05 -11.31
C LYS A 19 -2.87 -12.18 -10.77
N GLY A 20 -2.70 -12.52 -9.50
CA GLY A 20 -3.55 -13.50 -8.82
C GLY A 20 -5.01 -13.03 -8.72
N ILE A 21 -5.23 -11.77 -8.42
CA ILE A 21 -6.59 -11.20 -8.37
C ILE A 21 -7.28 -11.31 -9.73
N VAL A 22 -6.58 -10.98 -10.82
CA VAL A 22 -7.12 -11.11 -12.17
C VAL A 22 -7.56 -12.55 -12.44
N LYS A 23 -6.72 -13.51 -12.08
CA LYS A 23 -7.01 -14.94 -12.27
C LYS A 23 -8.26 -15.36 -11.51
N PHE A 24 -8.38 -14.99 -10.24
CA PHE A 24 -9.51 -15.38 -9.40
C PHE A 24 -10.78 -14.57 -9.68
N ALA A 25 -10.65 -13.36 -10.21
CA ALA A 25 -11.79 -12.53 -10.58
C ALA A 25 -12.62 -13.16 -11.71
N GLN A 26 -12.00 -13.97 -12.56
CA GLN A 26 -12.68 -14.68 -13.65
C GLN A 26 -13.65 -15.76 -13.14
N ALA A 27 -13.35 -16.34 -11.97
CA ALA A 27 -14.13 -17.44 -11.39
C ALA A 27 -15.01 -17.00 -10.22
N GLY A 28 -14.93 -15.75 -9.77
CA GLY A 28 -15.65 -15.29 -8.60
C GLY A 28 -15.64 -13.78 -8.43
N GLY A 29 -16.00 -13.32 -7.24
CA GLY A 29 -16.19 -11.91 -6.91
C GLY A 29 -14.96 -11.18 -6.39
N VAL A 30 -13.78 -11.75 -6.50
CA VAL A 30 -12.55 -11.10 -5.98
C VAL A 30 -12.27 -9.81 -6.74
N ARG A 31 -12.05 -8.75 -6.01
CA ARG A 31 -11.72 -7.42 -6.55
C ARG A 31 -10.66 -6.75 -5.68
N LEU A 32 -9.95 -5.79 -6.26
CA LEU A 32 -8.97 -4.97 -5.54
C LEU A 32 -9.64 -3.70 -5.02
N GLY A 33 -9.56 -3.47 -3.70
CA GLY A 33 -10.09 -2.27 -3.06
C GLY A 33 -9.12 -1.09 -3.08
N GLY A 34 -7.84 -1.35 -3.26
CA GLY A 34 -6.82 -0.31 -3.32
C GLY A 34 -5.50 -0.74 -2.72
N LEU A 35 -4.51 0.14 -2.80
CA LEU A 35 -3.20 -0.03 -2.19
C LEU A 35 -3.14 0.75 -0.87
N ILE A 36 -2.44 0.19 0.08
CA ILE A 36 -2.10 0.85 1.36
C ILE A 36 -0.59 0.90 1.41
N CYS A 37 -0.01 2.10 1.46
CA CYS A 37 1.43 2.24 1.60
C CYS A 37 1.80 2.23 3.07
N ASN A 38 2.53 1.21 3.51
CA ASN A 38 3.15 1.16 4.82
C ASN A 38 4.59 1.61 4.66
N SER A 39 4.88 2.85 5.02
CA SER A 39 6.12 3.53 4.68
C SER A 39 7.36 2.82 5.21
N ARG A 40 8.38 2.72 4.34
CA ARG A 40 9.74 2.31 4.68
C ARG A 40 10.72 3.47 4.54
N LYS A 41 10.22 4.71 4.45
CA LYS A 41 11.01 5.94 4.27
C LYS A 41 11.84 5.92 2.99
N VAL A 42 11.27 5.39 1.93
CA VAL A 42 11.89 5.43 0.59
C VAL A 42 11.61 6.81 -0.02
N ASP A 43 12.61 7.35 -0.73
CA ASP A 43 12.46 8.64 -1.41
C ASP A 43 11.33 8.58 -2.43
N ASN A 44 10.50 9.63 -2.45
CA ASN A 44 9.34 9.75 -3.34
C ASN A 44 8.33 8.60 -3.19
N GLU A 45 8.29 7.95 -2.04
CA GLU A 45 7.49 6.75 -1.81
C GLU A 45 6.02 6.96 -2.06
N ARG A 46 5.44 8.03 -1.52
CA ARG A 46 4.02 8.34 -1.69
C ARG A 46 3.66 8.48 -3.16
N GLU A 47 4.40 9.32 -3.87
CA GLU A 47 4.16 9.61 -5.29
C GLU A 47 4.34 8.35 -6.15
N MET A 48 5.32 7.55 -5.83
CA MET A 48 5.61 6.31 -6.55
C MET A 48 4.49 5.28 -6.37
N ILE A 49 3.97 5.11 -5.16
CA ILE A 49 2.87 4.19 -4.91
C ILE A 49 1.55 4.72 -5.48
N GLU A 50 1.33 6.04 -5.45
CA GLU A 50 0.18 6.65 -6.12
C GLU A 50 0.19 6.37 -7.62
N GLU A 51 1.36 6.48 -8.26
CA GLU A 51 1.51 6.19 -9.69
C GLU A 51 1.35 4.69 -9.99
N LEU A 52 1.90 3.82 -9.13
CA LEU A 52 1.67 2.38 -9.24
C LEU A 52 0.18 2.05 -9.18
N ALA A 53 -0.53 2.63 -8.23
CA ALA A 53 -1.97 2.43 -8.08
C ALA A 53 -2.72 2.90 -9.33
N ARG A 54 -2.36 4.06 -9.89
CA ARG A 54 -2.96 4.59 -11.11
C ARG A 54 -2.78 3.63 -12.28
N GLN A 55 -1.57 3.11 -12.47
CA GLN A 55 -1.28 2.18 -13.57
C GLN A 55 -2.00 0.84 -13.40
N LEU A 56 -2.16 0.38 -12.16
CA LEU A 56 -2.95 -0.82 -11.85
C LEU A 56 -4.47 -0.61 -12.02
N GLY A 57 -4.92 0.64 -12.17
CA GLY A 57 -6.33 0.98 -12.32
C GLY A 57 -7.08 1.17 -11.00
N THR A 58 -6.36 1.37 -9.92
CA THR A 58 -6.90 1.59 -8.58
C THR A 58 -6.36 2.90 -7.98
N ARG A 59 -6.38 3.01 -6.67
CA ARG A 59 -5.85 4.18 -5.95
C ARG A 59 -5.14 3.75 -4.68
N MET A 60 -4.28 4.62 -4.17
CA MET A 60 -3.74 4.47 -2.83
C MET A 60 -4.78 4.94 -1.81
N ILE A 61 -5.23 4.03 -0.96
CA ILE A 61 -6.25 4.32 0.06
C ILE A 61 -5.70 5.21 1.16
N HIS A 62 -4.50 4.88 1.63
CA HIS A 62 -3.86 5.61 2.70
C HIS A 62 -2.36 5.39 2.68
N PHE A 63 -1.64 6.41 3.12
CA PHE A 63 -0.20 6.34 3.37
C PHE A 63 0.01 6.31 4.87
N VAL A 64 0.54 5.21 5.39
CA VAL A 64 0.85 5.05 6.81
C VAL A 64 2.30 5.43 7.04
N PRO A 65 2.59 6.55 7.72
CA PRO A 65 3.96 6.96 8.00
C PRO A 65 4.68 5.94 8.88
N ARG A 66 5.99 5.86 8.74
CA ARG A 66 6.81 5.05 9.63
C ARG A 66 7.15 5.85 10.87
N ASP A 67 6.78 5.33 12.04
CA ASP A 67 7.01 5.96 13.33
C ASP A 67 7.50 4.94 14.35
N ASN A 68 8.46 5.35 15.19
CA ASN A 68 9.04 4.47 16.21
C ASN A 68 8.04 4.07 17.31
N ASP A 69 6.92 4.76 17.44
CA ASP A 69 5.87 4.37 18.38
C ASP A 69 5.30 2.98 18.07
N VAL A 70 5.33 2.57 16.81
CA VAL A 70 4.94 1.19 16.43
C VAL A 70 5.86 0.18 17.13
N GLN A 71 7.17 0.39 17.03
CA GLN A 71 8.14 -0.50 17.65
C GLN A 71 8.06 -0.46 19.18
N ARG A 72 7.85 0.72 19.75
CA ARG A 72 7.67 0.89 21.20
C ARG A 72 6.44 0.15 21.70
N ALA A 73 5.34 0.23 20.96
CA ALA A 73 4.12 -0.53 21.28
C ALA A 73 4.38 -2.03 21.22
N GLU A 74 5.07 -2.51 20.18
CA GLU A 74 5.42 -3.93 20.02
C GLU A 74 6.23 -4.46 21.20
N ILE A 75 7.23 -3.70 21.67
CA ILE A 75 8.04 -4.05 22.85
C ILE A 75 7.13 -4.21 24.06
N ASN A 76 6.09 -3.40 24.19
CA ASN A 76 5.10 -3.47 25.26
C ASN A 76 3.97 -4.50 24.97
N ARG A 77 4.09 -5.28 23.90
CA ARG A 77 3.12 -6.30 23.49
C ARG A 77 1.72 -5.72 23.29
N LYS A 78 1.65 -4.52 22.70
CA LYS A 78 0.41 -3.78 22.44
C LYS A 78 0.40 -3.24 21.02
N THR A 79 -0.79 -2.90 20.52
CA THR A 79 -0.91 -2.07 19.34
C THR A 79 -0.66 -0.61 19.72
N VAL A 80 -0.36 0.24 18.73
CA VAL A 80 -0.18 1.68 18.98
C VAL A 80 -1.45 2.28 19.58
N ILE A 81 -2.62 1.89 19.09
CA ILE A 81 -3.91 2.40 19.57
C ILE A 81 -4.12 2.05 21.04
N ASP A 82 -3.74 0.84 21.44
CA ASP A 82 -3.87 0.39 22.82
C ASP A 82 -2.83 1.03 23.75
N TRP A 83 -1.58 1.15 23.25
CA TRP A 83 -0.46 1.63 24.04
C TRP A 83 -0.46 3.17 24.20
N LYS A 84 -0.75 3.87 23.12
CA LYS A 84 -0.72 5.34 23.10
C LYS A 84 -1.82 5.87 22.18
N PRO A 85 -3.09 5.79 22.64
CA PRO A 85 -4.24 6.13 21.79
C PRO A 85 -4.27 7.58 21.31
N GLU A 86 -3.59 8.50 22.00
CA GLU A 86 -3.50 9.92 21.62
C GLU A 86 -2.35 10.22 20.65
N ALA A 87 -1.53 9.23 20.30
CA ALA A 87 -0.40 9.45 19.39
C ALA A 87 -0.88 9.74 17.97
N ALA A 88 -0.10 10.55 17.24
CA ALA A 88 -0.36 10.83 15.83
C ALA A 88 -0.41 9.52 15.00
N GLN A 89 0.45 8.57 15.31
CA GLN A 89 0.48 7.27 14.63
C GLN A 89 -0.82 6.47 14.87
N ALA A 90 -1.37 6.54 16.08
CA ALA A 90 -2.66 5.90 16.37
C ALA A 90 -3.79 6.51 15.51
N ASP A 91 -3.76 7.82 15.31
CA ASP A 91 -4.73 8.50 14.47
C ASP A 91 -4.59 8.09 12.99
N GLU A 92 -3.39 7.83 12.51
CA GLU A 92 -3.17 7.33 11.16
C GLU A 92 -3.90 5.99 10.92
N TYR A 93 -3.89 5.10 11.89
CA TYR A 93 -4.62 3.83 11.79
C TYR A 93 -6.13 4.03 11.83
N ARG A 94 -6.62 5.02 12.57
CA ARG A 94 -8.05 5.37 12.57
C ARG A 94 -8.48 5.94 11.23
N GLN A 95 -7.64 6.80 10.64
CA GLN A 95 -7.88 7.35 9.30
C GLN A 95 -7.89 6.24 8.24
N LEU A 96 -6.96 5.29 8.34
CA LEU A 96 -6.93 4.11 7.47
C LEU A 96 -8.22 3.30 7.57
N ALA A 97 -8.68 3.05 8.79
CA ALA A 97 -9.92 2.31 9.01
C ALA A 97 -11.12 3.01 8.39
N ARG A 98 -11.21 4.34 8.55
CA ARG A 98 -12.28 5.14 7.93
C ARG A 98 -12.21 5.10 6.41
N ALA A 99 -10.99 5.17 5.84
CA ALA A 99 -10.79 5.12 4.40
C ALA A 99 -11.23 3.77 3.82
N ILE A 100 -10.94 2.68 4.51
CA ILE A 100 -11.37 1.34 4.12
C ILE A 100 -12.90 1.24 4.19
N ASP A 101 -13.49 1.71 5.28
CA ASP A 101 -14.94 1.66 5.50
C ASP A 101 -15.70 2.48 4.45
N ALA A 102 -15.17 3.64 4.08
CA ALA A 102 -15.79 4.54 3.10
C ALA A 102 -15.52 4.15 1.65
N ASN A 103 -14.63 3.19 1.39
CA ASN A 103 -14.24 2.84 0.02
C ASN A 103 -15.39 2.12 -0.69
N ASP A 104 -15.74 2.64 -1.86
CA ASP A 104 -16.77 2.09 -2.74
C ASP A 104 -16.21 1.65 -4.10
N ARG A 105 -14.89 1.77 -4.29
CA ARG A 105 -14.24 1.44 -5.55
C ARG A 105 -13.48 0.12 -5.44
N PHE A 106 -14.01 -0.88 -6.13
CA PHE A 106 -13.44 -2.21 -6.20
C PHE A 106 -13.27 -2.60 -7.67
N VAL A 107 -12.06 -2.95 -8.08
CA VAL A 107 -11.72 -3.13 -9.49
C VAL A 107 -11.00 -4.45 -9.73
N ILE A 108 -11.02 -4.89 -11.00
CA ILE A 108 -10.09 -5.91 -11.48
C ILE A 108 -8.84 -5.15 -11.91
N PRO A 109 -7.69 -5.37 -11.25
CA PRO A 109 -6.49 -4.58 -11.56
C PRO A 109 -5.91 -4.95 -12.93
N LYS A 110 -5.07 -4.03 -13.43
CA LYS A 110 -4.31 -4.20 -14.67
C LYS A 110 -2.83 -4.36 -14.30
N PRO A 111 -2.33 -5.59 -14.09
CA PRO A 111 -0.94 -5.80 -13.69
C PRO A 111 0.04 -5.20 -14.71
N LEU A 112 1.16 -4.69 -14.20
CA LEU A 112 2.22 -4.15 -15.05
C LEU A 112 3.13 -5.27 -15.55
N THR A 113 3.76 -5.03 -16.70
CA THR A 113 4.92 -5.83 -17.12
C THR A 113 6.12 -5.49 -16.25
N ILE A 114 7.13 -6.37 -16.23
CA ILE A 114 8.38 -6.11 -15.51
C ILE A 114 9.01 -4.83 -16.01
N ASP A 115 9.04 -4.60 -17.33
CA ASP A 115 9.61 -3.39 -17.94
C ASP A 115 8.89 -2.12 -17.46
N SER A 116 7.56 -2.15 -17.43
CA SER A 116 6.76 -1.01 -16.95
C SER A 116 7.03 -0.72 -15.48
N LEU A 117 7.17 -1.76 -14.66
CA LEU A 117 7.47 -1.61 -13.24
C LEU A 117 8.87 -1.04 -13.02
N GLU A 118 9.86 -1.49 -13.79
CA GLU A 118 11.21 -0.95 -13.73
C GLU A 118 11.27 0.51 -14.19
N HIS A 119 10.53 0.87 -15.25
CA HIS A 119 10.42 2.27 -15.69
C HIS A 119 9.81 3.16 -14.60
N LEU A 120 8.81 2.69 -13.89
CA LEU A 120 8.24 3.41 -12.77
C LEU A 120 9.29 3.71 -11.70
N LEU A 121 10.09 2.73 -11.33
CA LEU A 121 11.17 2.90 -10.36
C LEU A 121 12.23 3.90 -10.84
N ILE A 122 12.60 3.82 -12.12
CA ILE A 122 13.57 4.74 -12.72
C ILE A 122 13.03 6.16 -12.74
N ASP A 123 11.78 6.35 -13.12
CA ASP A 123 11.14 7.68 -13.21
C ASP A 123 11.10 8.40 -11.86
N PHE A 124 11.05 7.66 -10.76
CA PHE A 124 11.10 8.23 -9.41
C PHE A 124 12.49 8.23 -8.79
N GLY A 125 13.54 8.04 -9.61
CA GLY A 125 14.93 8.21 -9.19
C GLY A 125 15.55 7.06 -8.42
N MET A 126 14.93 5.88 -8.46
CA MET A 126 15.43 4.70 -7.73
C MET A 126 16.64 4.06 -8.41
N ALA A 127 16.90 4.35 -9.67
CA ALA A 127 18.10 3.94 -10.40
C ALA A 127 19.00 5.16 -10.59
N ALA A 128 19.94 5.31 -9.69
CA ALA A 128 20.92 6.40 -9.77
C ALA A 128 22.13 5.99 -10.64
#